data_df83e6c0cc03ae4b6e4e97f29b8e8be3
#
_entry.id   df83e6c0cc03ae4b6e4e97f29b8e8be3
#
_cell.length_a   1.000
_cell.length_b   1.000
_cell.length_c   1.000
_cell.angle_alpha   90.00
_cell.angle_beta   90.00
_cell.angle_gamma   90.00
#
_symmetry.space_group_name_H-M   'P 1'
#
loop_
_entity.id
_entity.type
_entity.pdbx_description
1 polymer ?
#
loop_
_entity_poly.entity_id
_entity_poly.type
_entity_poly.pdbx_seq_one_letter_code
_entity_poly.pdbx_strand_id
1 'polypeptide(L)'
;MLSRRSFFVSSFASTVAGLRAQNPKLRLGFDTYSLRAWKMKSLDHLDFAARHGCNAIQISSLDDFESLEPQHLAKVKAETQELGIVIDAGTGCICPTSHAWKTSFGDPVENLAKALRIAHQVGARSLRCFLGDSSDRYDGKGIEYHIESTVKVFKGARSVALDTGVKIALENHSGDMQAWELKTLIEEAGKDYVAACLDTGNPIWCAEHPEVTMEVLGPYTMTTHIRDTALFEHPRGC
;
A
#
# COMPACT_ATOMS: atom_id res chain seq x y z
N MET A 1 4.51 -0.97 -43.03
CA MET A 1 3.31 -1.07 -42.16
C MET A 1 3.76 -1.33 -40.74
N LEU A 2 3.65 -0.35 -39.83
CA LEU A 2 3.91 -0.54 -38.41
C LEU A 2 2.81 -1.44 -37.83
N SER A 3 3.21 -2.46 -37.07
CA SER A 3 2.23 -3.36 -36.44
C SER A 3 1.44 -2.61 -35.34
N ARG A 4 0.19 -3.03 -35.09
CA ARG A 4 -0.65 -2.45 -34.02
C ARG A 4 0.07 -2.47 -32.65
N ARG A 5 0.93 -3.46 -32.39
CA ARG A 5 1.73 -3.55 -31.17
C ARG A 5 2.77 -2.43 -31.05
N SER A 6 3.42 -2.04 -32.14
CA SER A 6 4.40 -0.96 -32.15
C SER A 6 3.75 0.41 -31.91
N PHE A 7 2.53 0.62 -32.37
CA PHE A 7 1.79 1.86 -32.14
C PHE A 7 1.43 2.05 -30.65
N PHE A 8 0.95 0.99 -29.99
CA PHE A 8 0.60 1.07 -28.56
C PHE A 8 1.81 1.32 -27.66
N VAL A 9 2.94 0.65 -27.90
CA VAL A 9 4.17 0.84 -27.12
C VAL A 9 4.71 2.27 -27.26
N SER A 10 4.71 2.82 -28.48
CA SER A 10 5.17 4.18 -28.72
C SER A 10 4.25 5.24 -28.10
N SER A 11 2.92 5.03 -28.14
CA SER A 11 1.95 5.95 -27.56
C SER A 11 2.01 5.95 -26.02
N PHE A 12 2.21 4.79 -25.40
CA PHE A 12 2.30 4.69 -23.94
C PHE A 12 3.58 5.32 -23.39
N ALA A 13 4.71 5.07 -24.06
CA ALA A 13 5.99 5.68 -23.68
C ALA A 13 5.96 7.23 -23.82
N SER A 14 5.30 7.75 -24.86
CA SER A 14 5.17 9.20 -25.06
C SER A 14 4.24 9.84 -24.02
N THR A 15 3.18 9.15 -23.58
CA THR A 15 2.24 9.66 -22.58
C THR A 15 2.89 9.73 -21.19
N VAL A 16 3.68 8.71 -20.82
CA VAL A 16 4.40 8.69 -19.54
C VAL A 16 5.50 9.75 -19.50
N ALA A 17 6.23 9.94 -20.59
CA ALA A 17 7.23 11.01 -20.72
C ALA A 17 6.58 12.40 -20.67
N GLY A 18 5.39 12.57 -21.27
CA GLY A 18 4.63 13.82 -21.23
C GLY A 18 4.11 14.17 -19.83
N LEU A 19 3.65 13.20 -19.07
CA LEU A 19 3.22 13.40 -17.68
C LEU A 19 4.39 13.79 -16.76
N ARG A 20 5.58 13.22 -16.99
CA ARG A 20 6.79 13.59 -16.25
C ARG A 20 7.20 15.04 -16.50
N ALA A 21 7.09 15.51 -17.74
CA ALA A 21 7.42 16.88 -18.11
C ALA A 21 6.41 17.92 -17.58
N GLN A 22 5.16 17.53 -17.40
CA GLN A 22 4.08 18.43 -17.01
C GLN A 22 3.84 18.53 -15.50
N ASN A 23 4.25 17.53 -14.70
CA ASN A 23 4.08 17.55 -13.25
C ASN A 23 5.33 17.03 -12.52
N PRO A 24 6.34 17.88 -12.27
CA PRO A 24 7.56 17.48 -11.60
C PRO A 24 7.37 16.98 -10.15
N LYS A 25 6.17 17.18 -9.60
CA LYS A 25 5.80 16.67 -8.26
C LYS A 25 5.23 15.26 -8.29
N LEU A 26 4.82 14.75 -9.46
CA LEU A 26 4.30 13.40 -9.58
C LEU A 26 5.43 12.38 -9.43
N ARG A 27 5.25 11.47 -8.48
CA ARG A 27 6.19 10.38 -8.24
C ARG A 27 5.63 9.09 -8.81
N LEU A 28 6.44 8.41 -9.63
CA LEU A 28 6.07 7.15 -10.25
C LEU A 28 7.03 6.06 -9.78
N GLY A 29 6.45 4.92 -9.45
CA GLY A 29 7.20 3.78 -8.97
C GLY A 29 6.37 2.51 -9.00
N PHE A 30 6.74 1.56 -8.18
CA PHE A 30 6.03 0.29 -8.07
C PHE A 30 6.00 -0.19 -6.61
N ASP A 31 5.03 -1.06 -6.32
CA ASP A 31 5.00 -1.88 -5.13
C ASP A 31 5.77 -3.18 -5.38
N THR A 32 6.64 -3.58 -4.44
CA THR A 32 7.53 -4.76 -4.60
C THR A 32 6.78 -6.06 -4.78
N TYR A 33 5.53 -6.15 -4.33
CA TYR A 33 4.68 -7.32 -4.58
C TYR A 33 4.50 -7.62 -6.07
N SER A 34 4.55 -6.58 -6.93
CA SER A 34 4.49 -6.74 -8.39
C SER A 34 5.66 -7.56 -8.94
N LEU A 35 6.79 -7.57 -8.25
CA LEU A 35 8.02 -8.28 -8.63
C LEU A 35 8.34 -9.47 -7.71
N ARG A 36 7.40 -9.90 -6.86
CA ARG A 36 7.61 -10.95 -5.85
C ARG A 36 8.15 -12.27 -6.38
N ALA A 37 7.87 -12.60 -7.66
CA ALA A 37 8.39 -13.80 -8.31
C ALA A 37 9.93 -13.80 -8.45
N TRP A 38 10.55 -12.62 -8.46
CA TRP A 38 12.01 -12.47 -8.59
C TRP A 38 12.73 -12.57 -7.27
N LYS A 39 12.01 -12.59 -6.14
CA LYS A 39 12.55 -12.75 -4.78
C LYS A 39 13.66 -11.74 -4.43
N MET A 40 13.60 -10.57 -5.06
CA MET A 40 14.51 -9.46 -4.77
C MET A 40 14.30 -8.94 -3.35
N LYS A 41 15.32 -8.27 -2.82
CA LYS A 41 15.29 -7.61 -1.53
C LYS A 41 15.38 -6.10 -1.69
N SER A 42 15.30 -5.38 -0.58
CA SER A 42 15.15 -3.91 -0.58
C SER A 42 16.18 -3.18 -1.43
N LEU A 43 17.47 -3.54 -1.33
CA LEU A 43 18.52 -2.89 -2.11
C LEU A 43 18.44 -3.24 -3.61
N ASP A 44 18.10 -4.50 -3.95
CA ASP A 44 17.90 -4.90 -5.35
C ASP A 44 16.71 -4.14 -5.97
N HIS A 45 15.65 -3.94 -5.19
CA HIS A 45 14.48 -3.17 -5.62
C HIS A 45 14.82 -1.68 -5.86
N LEU A 46 15.67 -1.09 -5.03
CA LEU A 46 16.14 0.28 -5.21
C LEU A 46 16.98 0.44 -6.48
N ASP A 47 17.95 -0.47 -6.70
CA ASP A 47 18.73 -0.51 -7.94
C ASP A 47 17.83 -0.69 -9.17
N PHE A 48 16.88 -1.61 -9.11
CA PHE A 48 15.88 -1.80 -10.18
C PHE A 48 15.08 -0.53 -10.45
N ALA A 49 14.57 0.12 -9.41
CA ALA A 49 13.84 1.38 -9.52
C ALA A 49 14.66 2.47 -10.20
N ALA A 50 15.91 2.65 -9.77
CA ALA A 50 16.83 3.62 -10.34
C ALA A 50 17.08 3.37 -11.82
N ARG A 51 17.42 2.14 -12.21
CA ARG A 51 17.66 1.73 -13.61
C ARG A 51 16.45 1.96 -14.52
N HIS A 52 15.23 1.89 -13.99
CA HIS A 52 13.99 2.11 -14.75
C HIS A 52 13.44 3.53 -14.62
N GLY A 53 14.18 4.43 -13.98
CA GLY A 53 13.80 5.83 -13.83
C GLY A 53 12.59 6.04 -12.91
N CYS A 54 12.31 5.11 -12.01
CA CYS A 54 11.33 5.29 -10.94
C CYS A 54 11.90 6.24 -9.87
N ASN A 55 11.03 7.05 -9.29
CA ASN A 55 11.41 7.97 -8.21
C ASN A 55 10.59 7.73 -6.93
N ALA A 56 9.86 6.63 -6.87
CA ALA A 56 9.17 6.13 -5.70
C ALA A 56 9.20 4.60 -5.68
N ILE A 57 9.12 4.01 -4.50
CA ILE A 57 8.96 2.57 -4.29
C ILE A 57 8.15 2.33 -3.01
N GLN A 58 7.31 1.32 -3.02
CA GLN A 58 6.72 0.78 -1.81
C GLN A 58 7.29 -0.61 -1.54
N ILE A 59 7.95 -0.78 -0.41
CA ILE A 59 8.39 -2.09 0.08
C ILE A 59 7.19 -2.76 0.74
N SER A 60 6.61 -3.75 0.07
CA SER A 60 5.30 -4.33 0.39
C SER A 60 5.23 -5.07 1.72
N SER A 61 6.35 -5.61 2.17
CA SER A 61 6.47 -6.40 3.41
C SER A 61 7.78 -6.12 4.11
N LEU A 62 7.77 -6.19 5.44
CA LEU A 62 9.02 -6.15 6.23
C LEU A 62 9.95 -7.33 5.90
N ASP A 63 9.42 -8.43 5.37
CA ASP A 63 10.22 -9.60 4.94
C ASP A 63 11.02 -9.32 3.65
N ASP A 64 10.72 -8.23 2.93
CA ASP A 64 11.46 -7.80 1.74
C ASP A 64 12.78 -7.08 2.09
N PHE A 65 12.98 -6.70 3.34
CA PHE A 65 14.29 -6.25 3.82
C PHE A 65 15.21 -7.45 4.04
N GLU A 66 16.51 -7.30 3.72
CA GLU A 66 17.53 -8.33 3.96
C GLU A 66 17.72 -8.58 5.45
N SER A 67 17.60 -7.49 6.22
CA SER A 67 17.70 -7.50 7.67
C SER A 67 16.93 -6.33 8.26
N LEU A 68 16.38 -6.50 9.45
CA LEU A 68 15.73 -5.43 10.22
C LEU A 68 16.68 -4.80 11.25
N GLU A 69 17.96 -5.15 11.21
CA GLU A 69 18.97 -4.54 12.09
C GLU A 69 19.18 -3.05 11.74
N PRO A 70 19.37 -2.19 12.75
CA PRO A 70 19.47 -0.74 12.54
C PRO A 70 20.53 -0.31 11.52
N GLN A 71 21.66 -1.02 11.45
CA GLN A 71 22.73 -0.73 10.50
C GLN A 71 22.29 -0.98 9.06
N HIS A 72 21.53 -2.07 8.81
CA HIS A 72 21.01 -2.38 7.49
C HIS A 72 19.93 -1.36 7.07
N LEU A 73 18.99 -1.06 7.97
CA LEU A 73 17.94 -0.07 7.68
C LEU A 73 18.53 1.32 7.40
N ALA A 74 19.60 1.71 8.11
CA ALA A 74 20.34 2.94 7.81
C ALA A 74 20.98 2.92 6.42
N LYS A 75 21.51 1.75 5.97
CA LYS A 75 22.04 1.58 4.62
C LYS A 75 20.96 1.76 3.57
N VAL A 76 19.77 1.13 3.75
CA VAL A 76 18.62 1.30 2.85
C VAL A 76 18.22 2.77 2.75
N LYS A 77 18.14 3.47 3.90
CA LYS A 77 17.86 4.92 3.95
C LYS A 77 18.88 5.75 3.17
N ALA A 78 20.16 5.46 3.35
CA ALA A 78 21.23 6.17 2.63
C ALA A 78 21.10 5.97 1.12
N GLU A 79 20.86 4.75 0.68
CA GLU A 79 20.66 4.40 -0.73
C GLU A 79 19.47 5.13 -1.34
N THR A 80 18.33 5.19 -0.63
CA THR A 80 17.15 5.94 -1.11
C THR A 80 17.47 7.44 -1.30
N GLN A 81 18.27 8.01 -0.40
CA GLN A 81 18.69 9.41 -0.46
C GLN A 81 19.63 9.67 -1.63
N GLU A 82 20.62 8.79 -1.84
CA GLU A 82 21.57 8.88 -2.94
C GLU A 82 20.88 8.77 -4.30
N LEU A 83 19.94 7.85 -4.44
CA LEU A 83 19.18 7.64 -5.66
C LEU A 83 18.03 8.65 -5.87
N GLY A 84 17.70 9.47 -4.87
CA GLY A 84 16.58 10.40 -4.91
C GLY A 84 15.22 9.70 -5.00
N ILE A 85 15.12 8.45 -4.50
CA ILE A 85 13.90 7.64 -4.51
C ILE A 85 13.16 7.83 -3.19
N VAL A 86 11.85 8.07 -3.25
CA VAL A 86 10.99 8.06 -2.06
C VAL A 86 10.58 6.64 -1.77
N ILE A 87 10.73 6.24 -0.52
CA ILE A 87 10.31 4.94 -0.03
C ILE A 87 9.03 5.07 0.83
N ASP A 88 8.07 4.19 0.61
CA ASP A 88 7.01 3.85 1.55
C ASP A 88 7.21 2.41 2.01
N ALA A 89 6.96 2.12 3.27
CA ALA A 89 7.07 0.76 3.81
C ALA A 89 5.68 0.09 3.85
N GLY A 90 5.67 -1.22 3.90
CA GLY A 90 4.45 -2.00 4.01
C GLY A 90 4.54 -3.14 5.01
N THR A 91 3.38 -3.54 5.48
CA THR A 91 3.17 -4.74 6.28
C THR A 91 1.89 -5.43 5.82
N GLY A 92 1.57 -6.56 6.42
CA GLY A 92 0.39 -7.36 6.07
C GLY A 92 -0.91 -6.89 6.72
N CYS A 93 -1.80 -7.85 6.92
CA CYS A 93 -3.03 -7.67 7.67
C CYS A 93 -2.74 -7.16 9.08
N ILE A 94 -3.57 -6.22 9.55
CA ILE A 94 -3.43 -5.59 10.87
C ILE A 94 -4.62 -5.88 11.80
N CYS A 95 -5.70 -6.43 11.27
CA CYS A 95 -6.89 -6.75 12.04
C CYS A 95 -6.75 -8.11 12.74
N PRO A 96 -6.70 -8.17 14.09
CA PRO A 96 -6.51 -9.44 14.80
C PRO A 96 -7.71 -10.39 14.71
N THR A 97 -8.85 -9.90 14.23
CA THR A 97 -10.07 -10.71 14.06
C THR A 97 -10.26 -11.19 12.63
N SER A 98 -9.44 -10.72 11.68
CA SER A 98 -9.45 -11.15 10.28
C SER A 98 -8.85 -12.55 10.09
N HIS A 99 -9.35 -13.28 9.10
CA HIS A 99 -8.75 -14.54 8.64
C HIS A 99 -7.32 -14.40 8.14
N ALA A 100 -6.97 -13.22 7.62
CA ALA A 100 -5.62 -12.93 7.13
C ALA A 100 -4.60 -12.65 8.25
N TRP A 101 -5.04 -12.46 9.49
CA TRP A 101 -4.16 -12.24 10.63
C TRP A 101 -3.41 -13.53 11.01
N LYS A 102 -2.09 -13.40 11.12
CA LYS A 102 -1.25 -14.53 11.57
C LYS A 102 -0.97 -14.39 13.07
N THR A 103 -1.37 -15.38 13.85
CA THR A 103 -1.12 -15.40 15.30
C THR A 103 0.36 -15.34 15.67
N SER A 104 1.26 -15.75 14.75
CA SER A 104 2.71 -15.62 14.91
C SER A 104 3.20 -14.17 14.96
N PHE A 105 2.37 -13.19 14.59
CA PHE A 105 2.70 -11.76 14.70
C PHE A 105 2.61 -11.22 16.13
N GLY A 106 2.04 -12.01 17.06
CA GLY A 106 1.91 -11.64 18.47
C GLY A 106 0.83 -10.58 18.71
N ASP A 107 1.09 -9.64 19.61
CA ASP A 107 0.16 -8.54 19.87
C ASP A 107 0.07 -7.58 18.68
N PRO A 108 -1.14 -7.26 18.17
CA PRO A 108 -1.30 -6.46 16.97
C PRO A 108 -0.84 -5.00 17.13
N VAL A 109 -0.96 -4.43 18.32
CA VAL A 109 -0.50 -3.06 18.61
C VAL A 109 1.02 -3.00 18.58
N GLU A 110 1.67 -3.96 19.25
CA GLU A 110 3.14 -4.06 19.27
C GLU A 110 3.71 -4.37 17.88
N ASN A 111 3.04 -5.23 17.10
CA ASN A 111 3.43 -5.53 15.73
C ASN A 111 3.37 -4.28 14.85
N LEU A 112 2.28 -3.50 14.92
CA LEU A 112 2.13 -2.25 14.19
C LEU A 112 3.16 -1.21 14.66
N ALA A 113 3.37 -1.08 15.95
CA ALA A 113 4.36 -0.16 16.54
C ALA A 113 5.80 -0.50 16.08
N LYS A 114 6.15 -1.78 16.01
CA LYS A 114 7.41 -2.25 15.45
C LYS A 114 7.55 -1.86 13.98
N ALA A 115 6.52 -2.10 13.18
CA ALA A 115 6.52 -1.76 11.75
C ALA A 115 6.68 -0.25 11.52
N LEU A 116 6.01 0.60 12.31
CA LEU A 116 6.16 2.05 12.27
C LEU A 116 7.60 2.52 12.57
N ARG A 117 8.24 1.92 13.58
CA ARG A 117 9.64 2.23 13.89
C ARG A 117 10.60 1.83 12.78
N ILE A 118 10.36 0.68 12.14
CA ILE A 118 11.16 0.23 10.99
C ILE A 118 10.95 1.17 9.81
N ALA A 119 9.69 1.53 9.50
CA ALA A 119 9.36 2.50 8.45
C ALA A 119 10.08 3.84 8.68
N HIS A 120 10.09 4.35 9.90
CA HIS A 120 10.83 5.55 10.27
C HIS A 120 12.34 5.41 10.04
N GLN A 121 12.93 4.27 10.42
CA GLN A 121 14.37 4.04 10.28
C GLN A 121 14.83 4.02 8.81
N VAL A 122 14.02 3.51 7.89
CA VAL A 122 14.31 3.56 6.45
C VAL A 122 13.93 4.89 5.79
N GLY A 123 13.35 5.83 6.56
CA GLY A 123 12.94 7.13 6.05
C GLY A 123 11.62 7.13 5.27
N ALA A 124 10.80 6.10 5.47
CA ALA A 124 9.47 6.02 4.86
C ALA A 124 8.52 7.07 5.45
N ARG A 125 7.64 7.62 4.60
CA ARG A 125 6.63 8.60 5.01
C ARG A 125 5.35 7.94 5.46
N SER A 126 5.09 6.75 4.94
CA SER A 126 3.92 5.95 5.26
C SER A 126 4.28 4.49 5.47
N LEU A 127 3.42 3.83 6.24
CA LEU A 127 3.39 2.38 6.43
C LEU A 127 2.07 1.85 5.88
N ARG A 128 2.12 1.19 4.71
CA ARG A 128 0.95 0.53 4.14
C ARG A 128 0.60 -0.72 4.94
N CYS A 129 -0.67 -0.91 5.23
CA CYS A 129 -1.25 -2.13 5.78
C CYS A 129 -2.65 -2.34 5.22
N PHE A 130 -3.30 -3.47 5.55
CA PHE A 130 -4.68 -3.73 5.15
C PHE A 130 -5.46 -4.41 6.29
N LEU A 131 -6.78 -4.32 6.26
CA LEU A 131 -7.64 -4.98 7.25
C LEU A 131 -7.64 -6.48 7.01
N GLY A 132 -8.02 -6.95 5.82
CA GLY A 132 -8.16 -8.36 5.50
C GLY A 132 -8.47 -8.61 4.04
N ASP A 133 -9.52 -9.38 3.78
CA ASP A 133 -10.02 -9.66 2.44
C ASP A 133 -11.54 -9.84 2.43
N SER A 134 -12.12 -10.18 1.28
CA SER A 134 -13.56 -10.36 1.11
C SER A 134 -14.18 -11.42 2.05
N SER A 135 -13.41 -12.39 2.54
CA SER A 135 -13.93 -13.41 3.46
C SER A 135 -14.37 -12.84 4.81
N ASP A 136 -13.74 -11.75 5.25
CA ASP A 136 -14.08 -11.06 6.49
C ASP A 136 -15.46 -10.38 6.43
N ARG A 137 -15.97 -10.07 5.23
CA ARG A 137 -17.33 -9.55 5.05
C ARG A 137 -18.42 -10.62 5.26
N TYR A 138 -18.07 -11.89 5.07
CA TYR A 138 -19.01 -13.02 5.02
C TYR A 138 -18.78 -14.03 6.15
N ASP A 139 -17.94 -13.74 7.13
CA ASP A 139 -17.62 -14.66 8.24
C ASP A 139 -18.71 -14.76 9.32
N GLY A 140 -19.84 -14.10 9.11
CA GLY A 140 -20.98 -14.06 10.03
C GLY A 140 -20.89 -13.01 11.13
N LYS A 141 -19.76 -12.29 11.27
CA LYS A 141 -19.59 -11.17 12.21
C LYS A 141 -19.83 -9.81 11.55
N GLY A 142 -19.58 -9.77 10.22
CA GLY A 142 -19.69 -8.56 9.43
C GLY A 142 -18.45 -7.67 9.49
N ILE A 143 -18.33 -6.84 8.48
CA ILE A 143 -17.12 -5.99 8.31
C ILE A 143 -16.97 -4.97 9.43
N GLU A 144 -18.06 -4.49 9.99
CA GLU A 144 -18.06 -3.50 11.08
C GLU A 144 -17.32 -4.02 12.32
N TYR A 145 -17.47 -5.30 12.65
CA TYR A 145 -16.73 -5.94 13.74
C TYR A 145 -15.21 -5.88 13.53
N HIS A 146 -14.77 -6.13 12.31
CA HIS A 146 -13.35 -6.06 11.94
C HIS A 146 -12.83 -4.62 11.89
N ILE A 147 -13.66 -3.67 11.45
CA ILE A 147 -13.34 -2.23 11.49
C ILE A 147 -13.12 -1.76 12.92
N GLU A 148 -14.06 -2.06 13.84
CA GLU A 148 -13.91 -1.69 15.26
C GLU A 148 -12.64 -2.27 15.88
N SER A 149 -12.32 -3.53 15.55
CA SER A 149 -11.09 -4.19 16.00
C SER A 149 -9.85 -3.48 15.49
N THR A 150 -9.83 -3.11 14.20
CA THR A 150 -8.72 -2.40 13.57
C THR A 150 -8.54 -0.98 14.15
N VAL A 151 -9.64 -0.27 14.38
CA VAL A 151 -9.61 1.06 15.05
C VAL A 151 -8.96 0.98 16.43
N LYS A 152 -9.24 -0.08 17.22
CA LYS A 152 -8.59 -0.28 18.53
C LYS A 152 -7.09 -0.47 18.39
N VAL A 153 -6.64 -1.24 17.41
CA VAL A 153 -5.21 -1.44 17.12
C VAL A 153 -4.54 -0.12 16.74
N PHE A 154 -5.16 0.65 15.84
CA PHE A 154 -4.61 1.94 15.43
C PHE A 154 -4.52 2.94 16.59
N LYS A 155 -5.58 3.04 17.41
CA LYS A 155 -5.57 3.89 18.60
C LYS A 155 -4.48 3.47 19.59
N GLY A 156 -4.23 2.17 19.76
CA GLY A 156 -3.15 1.65 20.60
C GLY A 156 -1.76 2.05 20.11
N ALA A 157 -1.55 2.11 18.79
CA ALA A 157 -0.27 2.50 18.20
C ALA A 157 -0.12 4.01 17.91
N ARG A 158 -1.14 4.84 18.25
CA ARG A 158 -1.19 6.27 17.91
C ARG A 158 0.05 7.05 18.33
N SER A 159 0.51 6.87 19.57
CA SER A 159 1.70 7.59 20.06
C SER A 159 2.92 7.30 19.19
N VAL A 160 3.15 6.04 18.85
CA VAL A 160 4.28 5.63 18.00
C VAL A 160 4.17 6.22 16.60
N ALA A 161 2.96 6.24 16.01
CA ALA A 161 2.75 6.85 14.69
C ALA A 161 3.07 8.35 14.71
N LEU A 162 2.63 9.07 15.73
CA LEU A 162 2.92 10.50 15.89
C LEU A 162 4.41 10.78 16.19
N ASP A 163 5.03 10.00 17.07
CA ASP A 163 6.44 10.16 17.45
C ASP A 163 7.39 9.86 16.27
N THR A 164 7.05 8.89 15.44
CA THR A 164 7.83 8.55 14.24
C THR A 164 7.55 9.47 13.06
N GLY A 165 6.41 10.16 13.04
CA GLY A 165 5.95 10.95 11.90
C GLY A 165 5.53 10.10 10.69
N VAL A 166 5.42 8.79 10.85
CA VAL A 166 5.00 7.86 9.78
C VAL A 166 3.48 7.72 9.83
N LYS A 167 2.80 8.00 8.72
CA LYS A 167 1.36 7.76 8.60
C LYS A 167 1.06 6.30 8.33
N ILE A 168 0.04 5.78 8.99
CA ILE A 168 -0.54 4.47 8.65
C ILE A 168 -1.38 4.68 7.39
N ALA A 169 -1.01 4.03 6.28
CA ALA A 169 -1.74 4.08 5.03
C ALA A 169 -2.54 2.78 4.85
N LEU A 170 -3.81 2.80 5.25
CA LEU A 170 -4.69 1.63 5.15
C LEU A 170 -5.20 1.47 3.73
N GLU A 171 -4.99 0.30 3.15
CA GLU A 171 -5.43 -0.01 1.79
C GLU A 171 -6.85 -0.58 1.77
N ASN A 172 -7.65 -0.17 0.79
CA ASN A 172 -8.84 -0.89 0.37
C ASN A 172 -8.41 -2.16 -0.37
N HIS A 173 -8.36 -3.29 0.34
CA HIS A 173 -7.63 -4.49 -0.08
C HIS A 173 -8.58 -5.67 -0.36
N SER A 174 -8.45 -6.28 -1.54
CA SER A 174 -9.07 -7.58 -1.91
C SER A 174 -10.55 -7.73 -1.53
N GLY A 175 -11.32 -6.65 -1.56
CA GLY A 175 -12.75 -6.64 -1.23
C GLY A 175 -13.07 -6.68 0.27
N ASP A 176 -12.11 -6.32 1.13
CA ASP A 176 -12.36 -6.19 2.57
C ASP A 176 -13.33 -5.04 2.88
N MET A 177 -13.07 -3.84 2.35
CA MET A 177 -13.88 -2.65 2.62
C MET A 177 -14.24 -1.91 1.33
N GLN A 178 -15.45 -1.35 1.31
CA GLN A 178 -15.83 -0.27 0.41
C GLN A 178 -15.23 1.06 0.88
N ALA A 179 -15.17 2.05 0.01
CA ALA A 179 -14.52 3.32 0.30
C ALA A 179 -15.12 4.06 1.50
N TRP A 180 -16.45 4.04 1.66
CA TRP A 180 -17.12 4.69 2.78
C TRP A 180 -16.82 4.00 4.12
N GLU A 181 -16.64 2.68 4.14
CA GLU A 181 -16.25 1.91 5.31
C GLU A 181 -14.81 2.25 5.72
N LEU A 182 -13.88 2.27 4.76
CA LEU A 182 -12.51 2.67 4.99
C LEU A 182 -12.40 4.12 5.46
N LYS A 183 -13.17 5.05 4.86
CA LYS A 183 -13.27 6.43 5.31
C LYS A 183 -13.69 6.50 6.78
N THR A 184 -14.76 5.77 7.15
CA THR A 184 -15.25 5.73 8.53
C THR A 184 -14.16 5.25 9.48
N LEU A 185 -13.45 4.18 9.13
CA LEU A 185 -12.34 3.65 9.93
C LEU A 185 -11.24 4.72 10.14
N ILE A 186 -10.82 5.41 9.08
CA ILE A 186 -9.81 6.47 9.14
C ILE A 186 -10.27 7.61 10.07
N GLU A 187 -11.52 8.03 9.96
CA GLU A 187 -12.08 9.12 10.77
C GLU A 187 -12.21 8.74 12.24
N GLU A 188 -12.62 7.51 12.54
CA GLU A 188 -12.71 7.00 13.90
C GLU A 188 -11.35 6.75 14.55
N ALA A 189 -10.36 6.29 13.81
CA ALA A 189 -9.00 6.11 14.30
C ALA A 189 -8.29 7.44 14.54
N GLY A 190 -8.37 8.36 13.56
CA GLY A 190 -7.78 9.70 13.62
C GLY A 190 -6.99 10.06 12.36
N LYS A 191 -7.45 11.06 11.63
CA LYS A 191 -6.85 11.57 10.37
C LYS A 191 -5.47 12.20 10.53
N ASP A 192 -5.07 12.50 11.74
CA ASP A 192 -3.76 13.07 12.06
C ASP A 192 -2.63 12.05 11.83
N TYR A 193 -2.90 10.74 11.96
CA TYR A 193 -1.90 9.69 11.77
C TYR A 193 -2.35 8.51 10.89
N VAL A 194 -3.64 8.42 10.52
CA VAL A 194 -4.16 7.40 9.60
C VAL A 194 -4.59 8.06 8.29
N ALA A 195 -4.29 7.41 7.19
CA ALA A 195 -4.60 7.84 5.83
C ALA A 195 -4.96 6.62 4.97
N ALA A 196 -5.30 6.82 3.70
CA ALA A 196 -5.57 5.75 2.75
C ALA A 196 -4.33 5.43 1.88
N CYS A 197 -4.12 4.14 1.62
CA CYS A 197 -3.45 3.65 0.42
C CYS A 197 -4.55 3.29 -0.57
N LEU A 198 -4.82 4.17 -1.53
CA LEU A 198 -5.91 4.00 -2.49
C LEU A 198 -5.49 3.03 -3.59
N ASP A 199 -6.13 1.85 -3.64
CA ASP A 199 -6.00 0.90 -4.75
C ASP A 199 -7.17 1.04 -5.72
N THR A 200 -6.88 1.25 -7.01
CA THR A 200 -7.91 1.48 -8.04
C THR A 200 -8.51 0.20 -8.61
N GLY A 201 -7.93 -0.96 -8.35
CA GLY A 201 -8.42 -2.24 -8.85
C GLY A 201 -9.22 -3.06 -7.83
N ASN A 202 -8.95 -2.89 -6.53
CA ASN A 202 -9.61 -3.63 -5.46
C ASN A 202 -11.11 -3.33 -5.26
N PRO A 203 -11.64 -2.14 -5.59
CA PRO A 203 -13.07 -1.84 -5.40
C PRO A 203 -14.01 -2.83 -6.07
N ILE A 204 -13.60 -3.39 -7.20
CA ILE A 204 -14.40 -4.35 -7.97
C ILE A 204 -14.74 -5.61 -7.16
N TRP A 205 -13.85 -6.03 -6.26
CA TRP A 205 -14.05 -7.20 -5.41
C TRP A 205 -15.18 -7.05 -4.36
N CYS A 206 -15.55 -5.81 -4.04
CA CYS A 206 -16.70 -5.51 -3.18
C CYS A 206 -17.83 -4.79 -3.92
N ALA A 207 -17.91 -4.98 -5.25
CA ALA A 207 -18.92 -4.42 -6.15
C ALA A 207 -19.01 -2.88 -6.08
N GLU A 208 -17.88 -2.21 -5.87
CA GLU A 208 -17.79 -0.75 -5.88
C GLU A 208 -17.10 -0.27 -7.17
N HIS A 209 -17.61 0.82 -7.75
CA HIS A 209 -17.00 1.43 -8.93
C HIS A 209 -15.74 2.21 -8.53
N PRO A 210 -14.60 2.05 -9.24
CA PRO A 210 -13.35 2.72 -8.87
C PRO A 210 -13.44 4.25 -8.77
N GLU A 211 -14.30 4.91 -9.56
CA GLU A 211 -14.51 6.36 -9.47
C GLU A 211 -15.11 6.76 -8.13
N VAL A 212 -16.06 5.98 -7.58
CA VAL A 212 -16.63 6.22 -6.25
C VAL A 212 -15.54 6.11 -5.19
N THR A 213 -14.69 5.10 -5.29
CA THR A 213 -13.54 4.94 -4.40
C THR A 213 -12.61 6.15 -4.46
N MET A 214 -12.29 6.64 -5.67
CA MET A 214 -11.43 7.81 -5.84
C MET A 214 -12.06 9.09 -5.29
N GLU A 215 -13.36 9.30 -5.48
CA GLU A 215 -14.08 10.46 -4.93
C GLU A 215 -14.11 10.44 -3.40
N VAL A 216 -14.39 9.29 -2.80
CA VAL A 216 -14.53 9.16 -1.34
C VAL A 216 -13.17 9.18 -0.64
N LEU A 217 -12.19 8.43 -1.14
CA LEU A 217 -10.87 8.25 -0.50
C LEU A 217 -9.83 9.28 -0.93
N GLY A 218 -10.03 9.97 -2.06
CA GLY A 218 -9.07 10.95 -2.57
C GLY A 218 -8.59 11.96 -1.51
N PRO A 219 -9.47 12.57 -0.70
CA PRO A 219 -9.09 13.51 0.36
C PRO A 219 -8.25 12.88 1.49
N TYR A 220 -8.27 11.57 1.62
CA TYR A 220 -7.56 10.80 2.66
C TYR A 220 -6.29 10.14 2.15
N THR A 221 -6.02 10.19 0.83
CA THR A 221 -4.98 9.42 0.18
C THR A 221 -3.58 9.94 0.52
N MET A 222 -2.72 9.05 0.98
CA MET A 222 -1.29 9.28 1.22
C MET A 222 -0.41 8.62 0.16
N THR A 223 -0.79 7.43 -0.28
CA THR A 223 -0.11 6.65 -1.33
C THR A 223 -1.13 5.88 -2.15
N THR A 224 -0.75 5.36 -3.31
CA THR A 224 -1.69 4.72 -4.24
C THR A 224 -1.12 3.46 -4.85
N HIS A 225 -2.00 2.48 -5.10
CA HIS A 225 -1.79 1.38 -6.02
C HIS A 225 -2.65 1.61 -7.26
N ILE A 226 -2.01 1.98 -8.35
CA ILE A 226 -2.72 2.21 -9.63
C ILE A 226 -2.59 0.98 -10.49
N ARG A 227 -3.72 0.36 -10.78
CA ARG A 227 -3.79 -0.81 -11.67
C ARG A 227 -5.10 -0.83 -12.45
N ASP A 228 -5.07 -1.54 -13.55
CA ASP A 228 -6.23 -1.80 -14.39
C ASP A 228 -6.86 -3.14 -14.02
N THR A 229 -8.18 -3.25 -14.20
CA THR A 229 -8.94 -4.46 -13.94
C THR A 229 -9.97 -4.64 -15.04
N ALA A 230 -9.95 -5.80 -15.69
CA ALA A 230 -10.93 -6.18 -16.68
C ALA A 230 -11.92 -7.21 -16.09
N LEU A 231 -13.21 -6.97 -16.31
CA LEU A 231 -14.28 -7.92 -15.99
C LEU A 231 -14.77 -8.56 -17.28
N PHE A 232 -14.96 -9.86 -17.26
CA PHE A 232 -15.53 -10.62 -18.40
C PHE A 232 -16.36 -11.80 -17.87
N GLU A 233 -17.37 -12.18 -18.67
CA GLU A 233 -18.19 -13.35 -18.37
C GLU A 233 -17.35 -14.62 -18.30
N HIS A 234 -17.64 -15.44 -17.30
CA HIS A 234 -17.03 -16.75 -17.12
C HIS A 234 -18.13 -17.80 -16.82
N PRO A 235 -18.02 -19.06 -17.33
CA PRO A 235 -19.04 -20.10 -17.10
C PRO A 235 -19.37 -20.40 -15.63
N ARG A 236 -18.49 -20.03 -14.71
CA ARG A 236 -18.67 -20.18 -13.24
C ARG A 236 -19.11 -18.89 -12.53
N GLY A 237 -19.55 -17.89 -13.29
CA GLY A 237 -19.84 -16.54 -12.78
C GLY A 237 -18.63 -15.61 -12.86
N CYS A 238 -18.86 -14.31 -12.68
CA CYS A 238 -17.82 -13.28 -12.60
C CYS A 238 -17.45 -13.02 -11.14
#